data_4a5594931dd92e2cd650e7210ed671a1
#
_entry.id   4a5594931dd92e2cd650e7210ed671a1
#
_cell.length_a   1.000
_cell.length_b   1.000
_cell.length_c   1.000
_cell.angle_alpha   90.00
_cell.angle_beta   90.00
_cell.angle_gamma   90.00
#
_symmetry.space_group_name_H-M   'P 1'
#
loop_
_entity.id
_entity.type
_entity.pdbx_description
1 polymer ?
#
loop_
_entity_poly.entity_id
_entity_poly.type
_entity_poly.pdbx_seq_one_letter_code
_entity_poly.pdbx_strand_id
1 'polypeptide(L)'
;MLSVNEYFDGKVKSIAFQGASLPATVGVISPGEYEFGTSKKEVMTVISGTLTVQLPGVEEWIAYGAGDAFEVAANTSFKVRTDVDTAYLCTYE
;
A
#
# COMPACT_ATOMS: atom_id res chain seq x y z
N MET A 1 -0.33 21.09 -8.55
CA MET A 1 -1.64 20.43 -8.43
C MET A 1 -1.45 18.96 -8.09
N LEU A 2 -2.22 18.45 -7.15
CA LEU A 2 -2.10 17.05 -6.74
C LEU A 2 -2.96 16.17 -7.64
N SER A 3 -2.39 15.02 -8.03
CA SER A 3 -3.11 14.03 -8.83
C SER A 3 -3.64 12.92 -7.94
N VAL A 4 -4.86 12.48 -8.23
CA VAL A 4 -5.49 11.36 -7.55
C VAL A 4 -5.43 10.14 -8.46
N ASN A 5 -4.93 9.02 -7.95
CA ASN A 5 -4.89 7.75 -8.65
C ASN A 5 -6.04 6.88 -8.16
N GLU A 6 -6.73 6.22 -9.08
CA GLU A 6 -7.80 5.29 -8.75
C GLU A 6 -7.48 3.91 -9.31
N TYR A 7 -7.72 2.89 -8.51
CA TYR A 7 -7.52 1.49 -8.88
C TYR A 7 -8.75 0.68 -8.48
N PHE A 8 -8.99 -0.42 -9.18
CA PHE A 8 -10.07 -1.38 -8.85
C PHE A 8 -11.43 -0.68 -8.76
N ASP A 9 -11.79 0.10 -9.79
CA ASP A 9 -13.07 0.82 -9.88
C ASP A 9 -13.30 1.79 -8.71
N GLY A 10 -12.22 2.45 -8.26
CA GLY A 10 -12.30 3.44 -7.18
C GLY A 10 -12.28 2.87 -5.78
N LYS A 11 -12.08 1.55 -5.64
CA LYS A 11 -11.98 0.92 -4.30
C LYS A 11 -10.67 1.24 -3.60
N VAL A 12 -9.65 1.65 -4.36
CA VAL A 12 -8.38 2.14 -3.85
C VAL A 12 -8.09 3.47 -4.50
N LYS A 13 -7.79 4.48 -3.69
CA LYS A 13 -7.42 5.81 -4.17
C LYS A 13 -6.20 6.30 -3.45
N SER A 14 -5.29 6.95 -4.17
CA SER A 14 -4.10 7.52 -3.57
C SER A 14 -3.76 8.87 -4.19
N ILE A 15 -3.02 9.69 -3.43
CA ILE A 15 -2.51 10.98 -3.87
C ILE A 15 -1.00 10.89 -3.83
N ALA A 16 -0.35 11.18 -4.98
CA ALA A 16 1.10 11.22 -5.07
C ALA A 16 1.61 12.59 -4.65
N PHE A 17 2.72 12.61 -3.93
CA PHE A 17 3.36 13.84 -3.51
C PHE A 17 4.86 13.60 -3.31
N GLN A 18 5.62 14.70 -3.22
CA GLN A 18 7.05 14.61 -2.91
C GLN A 18 7.19 14.67 -1.39
N GLY A 19 7.59 13.56 -0.80
CA GLY A 19 7.90 13.49 0.62
C GLY A 19 9.18 14.27 0.95
N ALA A 20 9.54 14.31 2.22
CA ALA A 20 10.72 15.07 2.68
C ALA A 20 12.01 14.60 2.01
N SER A 21 12.15 13.28 1.76
CA SER A 21 13.33 12.71 1.13
C SER A 21 13.01 11.80 -0.06
N LEU A 22 11.80 11.26 -0.16
CA LEU A 22 11.42 10.29 -1.19
C LEU A 22 10.06 10.63 -1.78
N PRO A 23 9.83 10.28 -3.06
CA PRO A 23 8.48 10.31 -3.61
C PRO A 23 7.56 9.42 -2.78
N ALA A 24 6.31 9.81 -2.62
CA ALA A 24 5.39 9.11 -1.75
C ALA A 24 3.95 9.16 -2.27
N THR A 25 3.11 8.27 -1.77
CA THR A 25 1.67 8.33 -1.92
C THR A 25 1.01 8.16 -0.55
N VAL A 26 -0.12 8.82 -0.38
CA VAL A 26 -1.06 8.57 0.72
C VAL A 26 -2.34 8.04 0.09
N GLY A 27 -2.85 6.94 0.62
CA GLY A 27 -4.02 6.32 0.03
C GLY A 27 -4.95 5.68 1.03
N VAL A 28 -6.12 5.29 0.52
CA VAL A 28 -7.13 4.56 1.28
C VAL A 28 -7.55 3.34 0.45
N ILE A 29 -7.60 2.20 1.13
CA ILE A 29 -8.01 0.92 0.57
C ILE A 29 -9.33 0.54 1.22
N SER A 30 -10.37 0.33 0.42
CA SER A 30 -11.67 -0.15 0.92
C SER A 30 -11.61 -1.66 1.15
N PRO A 31 -12.56 -2.24 1.91
CA PRO A 31 -12.58 -3.67 2.16
C PRO A 31 -12.54 -4.50 0.88
N GLY A 32 -11.72 -5.55 0.88
CA GLY A 32 -11.53 -6.44 -0.25
C GLY A 32 -10.13 -7.03 -0.29
N GLU A 33 -9.84 -7.71 -1.38
CA GLU A 33 -8.52 -8.29 -1.64
C GLU A 33 -8.00 -7.74 -2.96
N TYR A 34 -6.72 -7.33 -2.97
CA TYR A 34 -6.12 -6.63 -4.11
C TYR A 34 -4.69 -7.12 -4.33
N GLU A 35 -4.25 -7.04 -5.59
CA GLU A 35 -2.87 -7.32 -5.95
C GLU A 35 -2.25 -6.06 -6.57
N PHE A 36 -1.08 -5.67 -6.06
CA PHE A 36 -0.35 -4.50 -6.54
C PHE A 36 1.00 -4.91 -7.10
N GLY A 37 1.36 -4.30 -8.24
CA GLY A 37 2.69 -4.45 -8.82
C GLY A 37 3.63 -3.35 -8.36
N THR A 38 4.92 -3.64 -8.32
CA THR A 38 5.95 -2.67 -7.96
C THR A 38 6.94 -2.49 -9.11
N SER A 39 7.40 -1.26 -9.33
CA SER A 39 8.52 -0.95 -10.22
C SER A 39 9.73 -0.46 -9.43
N LYS A 40 9.51 0.00 -8.20
CA LYS A 40 10.55 0.45 -7.27
C LYS A 40 10.32 -0.23 -5.93
N LYS A 41 11.35 -0.25 -5.10
CA LYS A 41 11.20 -0.70 -3.72
C LYS A 41 10.22 0.24 -3.00
N GLU A 42 9.30 -0.34 -2.27
CA GLU A 42 8.27 0.39 -1.54
C GLU A 42 8.34 0.08 -0.05
N VAL A 43 8.13 1.11 0.76
CA VAL A 43 7.89 0.94 2.19
C VAL A 43 6.48 1.46 2.46
N MET A 44 5.61 0.59 2.94
CA MET A 44 4.23 0.95 3.28
C MET A 44 4.06 0.99 4.78
N THR A 45 3.49 2.07 5.27
CA THR A 45 3.13 2.25 6.68
C THR A 45 1.63 2.37 6.80
N VAL A 46 1.02 1.54 7.64
CA VAL A 46 -0.41 1.63 7.92
C VAL A 46 -0.65 2.82 8.86
N ILE A 47 -1.53 3.73 8.45
CA ILE A 47 -1.89 4.91 9.24
C ILE A 47 -3.11 4.62 10.10
N SER A 48 -4.12 3.98 9.53
CA SER A 48 -5.37 3.66 10.22
C SER A 48 -5.96 2.40 9.59
N GLY A 49 -6.50 1.52 10.40
CA GLY A 49 -7.04 0.25 9.95
C GLY A 49 -6.03 -0.89 10.06
N THR A 50 -6.17 -1.89 9.22
CA THR A 50 -5.31 -3.09 9.22
C THR A 50 -5.16 -3.60 7.81
N LEU A 51 -3.94 -3.92 7.39
CA LEU A 51 -3.67 -4.63 6.13
C LEU A 51 -3.13 -6.01 6.44
N THR A 52 -3.74 -7.03 5.86
CA THR A 52 -3.18 -8.38 5.87
C THR A 52 -2.50 -8.58 4.52
N VAL A 53 -1.22 -8.90 4.54
CA VAL A 53 -0.34 -8.81 3.36
C VAL A 53 0.32 -10.15 3.10
N GLN A 54 0.32 -10.57 1.82
CA GLN A 54 1.13 -11.68 1.34
C GLN A 54 2.25 -11.10 0.50
N LEU A 55 3.47 -11.16 1.02
CA LEU A 55 4.66 -10.65 0.35
C LEU A 55 5.09 -11.58 -0.79
N PRO A 56 5.87 -11.08 -1.78
CA PRO A 56 6.32 -11.90 -2.91
C PRO A 56 7.09 -13.13 -2.46
N GLY A 57 6.72 -14.30 -3.01
CA GLY A 57 7.40 -15.55 -2.71
C GLY A 57 7.11 -16.15 -1.35
N VAL A 58 6.19 -15.55 -0.58
CA VAL A 58 5.83 -16.01 0.76
C VAL A 58 4.39 -16.48 0.75
N GLU A 59 4.12 -17.65 1.32
CA GLU A 59 2.74 -18.17 1.39
C GLU A 59 1.95 -17.57 2.54
N GLU A 60 2.63 -17.16 3.61
CA GLU A 60 1.98 -16.63 4.80
C GLU A 60 1.43 -15.24 4.57
N TRP A 61 0.27 -14.98 5.15
CA TRP A 61 -0.32 -13.65 5.24
C TRP A 61 -0.02 -13.07 6.62
N ILE A 62 0.48 -11.85 6.66
CA ILE A 62 0.86 -11.17 7.90
C ILE A 62 0.00 -9.93 8.05
N ALA A 63 -0.60 -9.74 9.22
CA ALA A 63 -1.42 -8.57 9.52
C ALA A 63 -0.56 -7.44 10.06
N TYR A 64 -0.75 -6.24 9.48
CA TYR A 64 -0.09 -5.00 9.91
C TYR A 64 -1.16 -4.01 10.35
N GLY A 65 -1.05 -3.53 11.58
CA GLY A 65 -1.96 -2.54 12.14
C GLY A 65 -1.38 -1.13 12.07
N ALA A 66 -2.14 -0.15 12.57
CA ALA A 66 -1.72 1.26 12.57
C ALA A 66 -0.34 1.42 13.22
N GLY A 67 0.57 2.10 12.52
CA GLY A 67 1.94 2.31 12.94
C GLY A 67 2.93 1.26 12.45
N ASP A 68 2.45 0.12 11.96
CA ASP A 68 3.32 -0.92 11.40
C ASP A 68 3.72 -0.60 9.97
N ALA A 69 4.90 -1.05 9.57
CA ALA A 69 5.41 -0.86 8.22
C ALA A 69 5.98 -2.17 7.67
N PHE A 70 5.97 -2.29 6.34
CA PHE A 70 6.59 -3.42 5.64
C PHE A 70 7.22 -2.94 4.34
N GLU A 71 8.21 -3.69 3.86
CA GLU A 71 8.92 -3.40 2.63
C GLU A 71 8.54 -4.39 1.54
N VAL A 72 8.46 -3.90 0.29
CA VAL A 72 8.24 -4.72 -0.89
C VAL A 72 9.34 -4.41 -1.90
N ALA A 73 9.98 -5.45 -2.42
CA ALA A 73 11.04 -5.30 -3.41
C ALA A 73 10.52 -4.73 -4.73
N ALA A 74 11.42 -4.14 -5.53
CA ALA A 74 11.09 -3.66 -6.87
C ALA A 74 10.80 -4.82 -7.83
N ASN A 75 10.02 -4.52 -8.87
CA ASN A 75 9.77 -5.43 -10.00
C ASN A 75 9.12 -6.75 -9.59
N THR A 76 8.11 -6.67 -8.74
CA THR A 76 7.36 -7.83 -8.25
C THR A 76 5.90 -7.44 -8.00
N SER A 77 5.15 -8.31 -7.35
CA SER A 77 3.79 -8.02 -6.93
C SER A 77 3.54 -8.60 -5.55
N PHE A 78 2.56 -8.04 -4.85
CA PHE A 78 2.14 -8.49 -3.52
C PHE A 78 0.63 -8.35 -3.39
N LYS A 79 0.05 -9.09 -2.46
CA LYS A 79 -1.39 -9.08 -2.23
C LYS A 79 -1.70 -8.47 -0.88
N VAL A 80 -2.79 -7.71 -0.82
CA VAL A 80 -3.30 -7.15 0.43
C VAL A 80 -4.78 -7.46 0.54
N ARG A 81 -5.26 -7.62 1.76
CA ARG A 81 -6.70 -7.73 2.03
C ARG A 81 -7.01 -7.00 3.33
N THR A 82 -8.22 -6.50 3.43
CA THR A 82 -8.69 -5.83 4.63
C THR A 82 -10.21 -5.92 4.73
N ASP A 83 -10.72 -5.89 5.95
CA ASP A 83 -12.15 -5.87 6.24
C ASP A 83 -12.66 -4.49 6.61
N VAL A 84 -11.77 -3.50 6.71
CA VAL A 84 -12.10 -2.12 7.10
C VAL A 84 -11.41 -1.14 6.16
N ASP A 85 -11.94 0.08 6.03
CA ASP A 85 -11.23 1.13 5.30
C ASP A 85 -9.87 1.35 5.96
N THR A 86 -8.80 1.28 5.17
CA THR A 86 -7.43 1.35 5.69
C THR A 86 -6.64 2.42 4.95
N ALA A 87 -6.07 3.35 5.73
CA ALA A 87 -5.22 4.41 5.19
C ALA A 87 -3.75 4.01 5.33
N TYR A 88 -2.96 4.38 4.34
CA TYR A 88 -1.53 4.04 4.30
C TYR A 88 -0.69 5.18 3.73
N LEU A 89 0.60 5.17 4.10
CA LEU A 89 1.64 5.97 3.46
C LEU A 89 2.59 5.01 2.77
N CYS A 90 2.92 5.29 1.51
CA CYS A 90 3.88 4.48 0.76
C CYS A 90 5.00 5.39 0.26
N THR A 91 6.25 4.99 0.51
CA THR A 91 7.42 5.68 -0.04
C THR A 91 8.10 4.80 -1.07
N TYR A 92 8.72 5.43 -2.07
CA TYR A 92 9.32 4.75 -3.23
C TYR A 92 10.81 5.07 -3.29
N GLU A 93 11.62 4.03 -3.51
CA GLU A 93 13.08 4.19 -3.60
C GLU A 93 13.62 3.83 -4.99
#